data_edace1963e0a4576ca8a49eb06786f62
#
_entry.id   edace1963e0a4576ca8a49eb06786f62
#
_cell.length_a   1.000
_cell.length_b   1.000
_cell.length_c   1.000
_cell.angle_alpha   90.00
_cell.angle_beta   90.00
_cell.angle_gamma   90.00
#
_symmetry.space_group_name_H-M   'P 1'
#
loop_
_entity.id
_entity.type
_entity.pdbx_description
1 polymer ?
#
loop_
_entity_poly.entity_id
_entity_poly.type
_entity_poly.pdbx_seq_one_letter_code
_entity_poly.pdbx_strand_id
1 'polypeptide(L)'
;EIRLSLVGSEMCIRDSPRGTYSAQSPSSITIAWNEDKENTRFEENLERIITQKWIAMFPLGIEAWCEHRRTGYPKFLPIMDNKGVGITNLTLGIRRLSYPAEEYQLNAENMLSALRKLNGEDNGATRLWWDCNPNVK
;
A
#
# COMPACT_ATOMS: atom_id res chain seq x y z
N GLU A 1 -7.17 26.37 10.34
CA GLU A 1 -6.19 25.96 11.39
C GLU A 1 -5.86 24.46 11.33
N ILE A 2 -5.55 24.03 10.14
CA ILE A 2 -5.05 22.67 9.84
C ILE A 2 -3.58 22.51 10.28
N ARG A 3 -2.93 23.58 10.69
CA ARG A 3 -1.51 23.60 11.09
C ARG A 3 -1.19 22.81 12.36
N LEU A 4 -2.12 22.66 13.27
CA LEU A 4 -1.85 22.03 14.58
C LEU A 4 -1.69 20.51 14.50
N SER A 5 -2.41 19.81 13.61
CA SER A 5 -2.25 18.38 13.45
C SER A 5 -0.98 18.01 12.64
N LEU A 6 -0.60 18.85 11.70
CA LEU A 6 0.68 18.72 10.97
C LEU A 6 1.88 18.99 11.88
N VAL A 7 1.80 19.99 12.75
CA VAL A 7 2.83 20.30 13.75
C VAL A 7 3.00 19.14 14.73
N GLY A 8 1.94 18.47 15.13
CA GLY A 8 2.02 17.29 15.98
C GLY A 8 2.74 16.11 15.32
N SER A 9 2.49 15.86 14.04
CA SER A 9 3.18 14.81 13.29
C SER A 9 4.65 15.13 13.00
N GLU A 10 4.97 16.39 12.70
CA GLU A 10 6.37 16.83 12.55
C GLU A 10 7.13 16.71 13.87
N MET A 11 6.50 17.04 15.00
CA MET A 11 7.10 16.91 16.32
C MET A 11 7.39 15.42 16.64
N CYS A 12 6.45 14.52 16.37
CA CYS A 12 6.67 13.08 16.59
C CYS A 12 7.80 12.51 15.72
N ILE A 13 7.98 13.03 14.52
CA ILE A 13 9.05 12.59 13.62
C ILE A 13 10.41 13.18 14.03
N ARG A 14 10.45 14.42 14.51
CA ARG A 14 11.68 15.09 14.97
C ARG A 14 12.16 14.60 16.34
N ASP A 15 11.23 14.34 17.24
CA ASP A 15 11.53 13.94 18.61
C ASP A 15 11.75 12.43 18.75
N SER A 16 11.49 11.67 17.71
CA SER A 16 11.83 10.25 17.68
C SER A 16 13.37 10.13 17.77
N PRO A 17 13.91 9.70 18.92
CA PRO A 17 15.36 9.63 19.05
C PRO A 17 15.85 8.54 18.10
N ARG A 18 16.46 8.96 17.02
CA ARG A 18 17.40 8.14 16.26
C ARG A 18 16.90 6.74 15.89
N GLY A 19 15.75 6.64 15.31
CA GLY A 19 15.50 5.54 14.39
C GLY A 19 16.54 5.72 13.30
N THR A 20 17.49 4.85 13.20
CA THR A 20 18.34 4.74 12.02
C THR A 20 17.39 4.46 10.86
N TYR A 21 16.94 5.52 10.20
CA TYR A 21 16.32 5.36 8.88
C TYR A 21 17.37 4.63 8.06
N SER A 22 17.06 3.41 7.72
CA SER A 22 17.90 2.65 6.82
C SER A 22 18.16 3.53 5.61
N ALA A 23 19.42 3.71 5.25
CA ALA A 23 19.81 4.42 4.03
C ALA A 23 19.26 3.78 2.75
N GLN A 24 18.51 2.72 2.88
CA GLN A 24 17.87 1.92 1.84
C GLN A 24 16.35 2.15 1.73
N SER A 25 15.79 3.16 2.41
CA SER A 25 14.40 3.52 2.19
C SER A 25 14.19 3.93 0.74
N PRO A 26 13.29 3.29 -0.02
CA PRO A 26 13.01 3.66 -1.39
C PRO A 26 12.27 5.00 -1.51
N SER A 27 11.90 5.62 -0.39
CA SER A 27 11.27 6.93 -0.33
C SER A 27 12.30 8.04 -0.13
N SER A 28 12.20 9.08 -0.93
CA SER A 28 12.99 10.32 -0.83
C SER A 28 12.19 11.52 -0.37
N ILE A 29 10.93 11.32 0.07
CA ILE A 29 10.09 12.44 0.49
C ILE A 29 10.62 13.09 1.77
N THR A 30 10.48 14.41 1.82
CA THR A 30 10.72 15.22 3.02
C THR A 30 9.41 15.50 3.75
N ILE A 31 9.49 15.93 5.01
CA ILE A 31 8.31 16.29 5.80
C ILE A 31 7.66 17.58 5.27
N ALA A 32 8.48 18.51 4.77
CA ALA A 32 8.02 19.79 4.29
C ALA A 32 7.14 19.64 3.04
N TRP A 33 5.98 20.30 3.07
CA TRP A 33 5.12 20.40 1.90
C TRP A 33 5.81 21.20 0.79
N ASN A 34 5.81 20.67 -0.42
CA ASN A 34 6.29 21.40 -1.58
C ASN A 34 5.11 22.08 -2.28
N GLU A 35 5.16 23.41 -2.33
CA GLU A 35 4.23 24.14 -3.19
C GLU A 35 4.49 23.77 -4.65
N ASP A 36 3.48 23.23 -5.29
CA ASP A 36 3.56 22.76 -6.67
C ASP A 36 2.41 23.36 -7.47
N LYS A 37 2.62 24.59 -7.93
CA LYS A 37 1.62 25.33 -8.72
C LYS A 37 1.41 24.72 -10.10
N GLU A 38 2.39 24.00 -10.61
CA GLU A 38 2.37 23.38 -11.94
C GLU A 38 2.04 21.88 -11.91
N ASN A 39 1.73 21.35 -10.74
CA ASN A 39 1.41 19.94 -10.52
C ASN A 39 2.52 18.95 -10.97
N THR A 40 3.76 19.40 -10.99
CA THR A 40 4.92 18.61 -11.40
C THR A 40 5.36 17.63 -10.34
N ARG A 41 4.98 17.86 -9.07
CA ARG A 41 5.33 17.04 -7.90
C ARG A 41 4.14 16.34 -7.25
N PHE A 42 3.11 16.09 -8.06
CA PHE A 42 1.88 15.48 -7.57
C PHE A 42 2.14 14.16 -6.82
N GLU A 43 2.95 13.29 -7.38
CA GLU A 43 3.26 11.99 -6.78
C GLU A 43 4.02 12.10 -5.45
N GLU A 44 4.95 13.04 -5.32
CA GLU A 44 5.65 13.30 -4.06
C GLU A 44 4.70 13.81 -2.99
N ASN A 45 3.81 14.73 -3.35
CA ASN A 45 2.83 15.29 -2.44
C ASN A 45 1.77 14.26 -2.06
N LEU A 46 1.36 13.41 -3.00
CA LEU A 46 0.48 12.27 -2.74
C LEU A 46 1.12 11.29 -1.75
N GLU A 47 2.40 10.96 -1.95
CA GLU A 47 3.13 10.08 -1.02
C GLU A 47 3.18 10.69 0.39
N ARG A 48 3.39 12.01 0.53
CA ARG A 48 3.36 12.69 1.84
C ARG A 48 2.00 12.55 2.51
N ILE A 49 0.92 12.82 1.78
CA ILE A 49 -0.45 12.72 2.31
C ILE A 49 -0.75 11.29 2.74
N ILE A 50 -0.47 10.32 1.89
CA ILE A 50 -0.75 8.91 2.19
C ILE A 50 0.11 8.40 3.33
N THR A 51 1.35 8.85 3.45
CA THR A 51 2.22 8.53 4.59
C THR A 51 1.63 9.04 5.90
N GLN A 52 1.17 10.28 5.95
CA GLN A 52 0.52 10.83 7.14
C GLN A 52 -0.80 10.10 7.45
N LYS A 53 -1.59 9.82 6.42
CA LYS A 53 -2.82 9.03 6.56
C LYS A 53 -2.51 7.64 7.12
N TRP A 54 -1.49 6.97 6.62
CA TRP A 54 -1.08 5.64 7.10
C TRP A 54 -0.73 5.65 8.59
N ILE A 55 0.01 6.65 9.05
CA ILE A 55 0.34 6.84 10.47
C ILE A 55 -0.91 7.09 11.29
N ALA A 56 -1.79 7.98 10.81
CA ALA A 56 -3.04 8.34 11.51
C ALA A 56 -4.03 7.17 11.61
N MET A 57 -3.98 6.23 10.67
CA MET A 57 -4.85 5.05 10.66
C MET A 57 -4.40 3.93 11.62
N PHE A 58 -3.34 4.11 12.37
CA PHE A 58 -2.98 3.13 13.40
C PHE A 58 -4.06 3.08 14.50
N PRO A 59 -4.63 1.91 14.86
CA PRO A 59 -4.29 0.54 14.44
C PRO A 59 -5.21 -0.06 13.34
N LEU A 60 -5.83 0.74 12.49
CA LEU A 60 -6.76 0.31 11.44
C LEU A 60 -6.02 -0.33 10.25
N GLY A 61 -5.40 -1.49 10.48
CA GLY A 61 -4.50 -2.13 9.52
C GLY A 61 -5.14 -2.44 8.15
N ILE A 62 -6.43 -2.79 8.10
CA ILE A 62 -7.12 -3.08 6.85
C ILE A 62 -7.26 -1.82 5.98
N GLU A 63 -7.59 -0.68 6.58
CA GLU A 63 -7.64 0.61 5.87
C GLU A 63 -6.27 1.02 5.36
N ALA A 64 -5.24 0.88 6.18
CA ALA A 64 -3.86 1.15 5.79
C ALA A 64 -3.41 0.28 4.62
N TRP A 65 -3.76 -1.02 4.63
CA TRP A 65 -3.50 -1.93 3.52
C TRP A 65 -4.27 -1.55 2.25
N CYS A 66 -5.53 -1.15 2.36
CA CYS A 66 -6.33 -0.70 1.22
C CYS A 66 -5.71 0.53 0.56
N GLU A 67 -5.27 1.51 1.35
CA GLU A 67 -4.59 2.71 0.83
C GLU A 67 -3.25 2.37 0.18
N HIS A 68 -2.43 1.54 0.82
CA HIS A 68 -1.17 1.09 0.24
C HIS A 68 -1.39 0.36 -1.09
N ARG A 69 -2.36 -0.55 -1.14
CA ARG A 69 -2.70 -1.28 -2.36
C ARG A 69 -3.18 -0.36 -3.47
N ARG A 70 -3.99 0.66 -3.15
CA ARG A 70 -4.54 1.61 -4.11
C ARG A 70 -3.48 2.55 -4.67
N THR A 71 -2.56 3.03 -3.83
CA THR A 71 -1.65 4.12 -4.16
C THR A 71 -0.21 3.67 -4.40
N GLY A 72 0.22 2.56 -3.79
CA GLY A 72 1.62 2.15 -3.71
C GLY A 72 2.40 2.89 -2.63
N TYR A 73 1.75 3.72 -1.83
CA TYR A 73 2.35 4.50 -0.76
C TYR A 73 1.92 4.00 0.62
N PRO A 74 2.75 4.15 1.66
CA PRO A 74 4.11 4.70 1.62
C PRO A 74 5.16 3.73 1.07
N LYS A 75 6.19 4.24 0.41
CA LYS A 75 7.28 3.42 -0.18
C LYS A 75 8.30 2.92 0.85
N PHE A 76 8.32 3.50 2.04
CA PHE A 76 9.29 3.14 3.07
C PHE A 76 9.02 1.79 3.77
N LEU A 77 7.95 1.11 3.40
CA LEU A 77 7.57 -0.20 3.93
C LEU A 77 7.96 -1.32 2.95
N PRO A 78 9.22 -1.73 2.89
CA PRO A 78 9.61 -2.86 2.08
C PRO A 78 9.02 -4.14 2.66
N ILE A 79 8.52 -5.02 1.80
CA ILE A 79 8.10 -6.34 2.20
C ILE A 79 9.36 -7.20 2.35
N MET A 80 9.79 -7.42 3.58
CA MET A 80 11.03 -8.14 3.88
C MET A 80 10.89 -9.65 3.74
N ASP A 81 9.72 -10.18 4.08
CA ASP A 81 9.44 -11.62 4.02
C ASP A 81 7.97 -11.82 3.64
N ASN A 82 7.73 -12.54 2.58
CA ASN A 82 6.38 -12.86 2.13
C ASN A 82 6.20 -14.39 2.10
N LYS A 83 5.42 -14.89 3.05
CA LYS A 83 5.07 -16.30 3.17
C LYS A 83 3.76 -16.67 2.47
N GLY A 84 3.16 -15.73 1.74
CA GLY A 84 1.94 -15.98 0.98
C GLY A 84 2.19 -16.93 -0.19
N VAL A 85 1.35 -17.93 -0.32
CA VAL A 85 1.44 -18.90 -1.42
C VAL A 85 1.23 -18.21 -2.76
N GLY A 86 2.13 -18.47 -3.72
CA GLY A 86 2.05 -17.93 -5.08
C GLY A 86 2.44 -16.46 -5.22
N ILE A 87 2.87 -15.78 -4.14
CA ILE A 87 3.31 -14.39 -4.21
C ILE A 87 4.82 -14.34 -4.44
N THR A 88 5.22 -14.17 -5.68
CA THR A 88 6.63 -14.11 -6.08
C THR A 88 7.17 -12.68 -6.12
N ASN A 89 6.30 -11.68 -6.28
CA ASN A 89 6.71 -10.29 -6.36
C ASN A 89 6.59 -9.61 -4.99
N LEU A 90 7.73 -9.39 -4.34
CA LEU A 90 7.80 -8.71 -3.04
C LEU A 90 7.43 -7.22 -3.09
N THR A 91 7.57 -6.59 -4.26
CA THR A 91 7.25 -5.16 -4.41
C THR A 91 5.75 -4.90 -4.39
N LEU A 92 4.98 -5.78 -5.01
CA LEU A 92 3.53 -5.63 -5.11
C LEU A 92 2.79 -6.01 -3.83
N GLY A 93 3.38 -6.90 -3.05
CA GLY A 93 2.71 -7.44 -1.87
C GLY A 93 1.41 -8.19 -2.19
N ILE A 94 0.55 -8.28 -1.19
CA ILE A 94 -0.75 -8.94 -1.32
C ILE A 94 -1.76 -7.97 -1.95
N ARG A 95 -2.30 -8.35 -3.11
CA ARG A 95 -3.29 -7.55 -3.87
C ARG A 95 -4.73 -7.96 -3.57
N ARG A 96 -4.96 -9.22 -3.25
CA ARG A 96 -6.26 -9.79 -2.91
C ARG A 96 -6.10 -10.99 -1.97
N LEU A 97 -7.19 -11.39 -1.35
CA LEU A 97 -7.26 -12.69 -0.70
C LEU A 97 -7.64 -13.76 -1.75
N SER A 98 -7.06 -14.95 -1.64
CA SER A 98 -7.52 -16.12 -2.41
C SER A 98 -8.93 -16.52 -2.00
N TYR A 99 -9.61 -17.25 -2.86
CA TYR A 99 -10.92 -17.79 -2.52
C TYR A 99 -10.81 -18.84 -1.40
N PRO A 100 -11.82 -18.95 -0.52
CA PRO A 100 -11.85 -19.99 0.51
C PRO A 100 -11.82 -21.39 -0.10
N ALA A 101 -11.17 -22.33 0.58
CA ALA A 101 -11.06 -23.71 0.11
C ALA A 101 -12.44 -24.41 0.00
N GLU A 102 -13.38 -24.02 0.84
CA GLU A 102 -14.75 -24.53 0.85
C GLU A 102 -15.48 -24.23 -0.46
N GLU A 103 -15.22 -23.10 -1.12
CA GLU A 103 -15.85 -22.74 -2.40
C GLU A 103 -15.46 -23.72 -3.51
N TYR A 104 -14.27 -24.25 -3.48
CA TYR A 104 -13.81 -25.26 -4.44
C TYR A 104 -14.54 -26.59 -4.29
N GLN A 105 -15.01 -26.91 -3.09
CA GLN A 105 -15.71 -28.15 -2.81
C GLN A 105 -17.22 -28.03 -2.93
N LEU A 106 -17.80 -26.95 -2.39
CA LEU A 106 -19.24 -26.77 -2.27
C LEU A 106 -19.87 -26.05 -3.46
N ASN A 107 -19.07 -25.25 -4.20
CA ASN A 107 -19.56 -24.37 -5.26
C ASN A 107 -18.66 -24.39 -6.50
N ALA A 108 -18.17 -25.59 -6.86
CA ALA A 108 -17.13 -25.77 -7.86
C ALA A 108 -17.47 -25.16 -9.24
N GLU A 109 -18.72 -25.23 -9.68
CA GLU A 109 -19.14 -24.70 -10.99
C GLU A 109 -19.03 -23.17 -11.05
N ASN A 110 -19.56 -22.48 -10.04
CA ASN A 110 -19.46 -21.03 -9.95
C ASN A 110 -18.02 -20.58 -9.70
N MET A 111 -17.26 -21.36 -8.95
CA MET A 111 -15.86 -21.14 -8.69
C MET A 111 -15.03 -21.15 -10.00
N LEU A 112 -15.24 -22.14 -10.86
CA LEU A 112 -14.60 -22.19 -12.17
C LEU A 112 -14.97 -20.99 -13.05
N SER A 113 -16.21 -20.55 -12.99
CA SER A 113 -16.65 -19.34 -13.69
C SER A 113 -15.95 -18.08 -13.16
N ALA A 114 -15.81 -17.96 -11.84
CA ALA A 114 -15.11 -16.85 -11.20
C ALA A 114 -13.62 -16.82 -11.56
N LEU A 115 -12.94 -17.97 -11.55
CA LEU A 115 -11.53 -18.10 -11.92
C LEU A 115 -11.27 -17.66 -13.37
N ARG A 116 -12.16 -17.98 -14.31
CA ARG A 116 -12.03 -17.53 -15.71
C ARG A 116 -12.08 -16.00 -15.82
N LYS A 117 -12.84 -15.33 -14.95
CA LYS A 117 -12.95 -13.86 -14.92
C LYS A 117 -11.80 -13.18 -14.19
N LEU A 118 -11.05 -13.93 -13.37
CA LEU A 118 -9.98 -13.39 -12.56
C LEU A 118 -8.76 -12.96 -13.41
N ASN A 119 -8.59 -13.49 -14.61
CA ASN A 119 -7.47 -13.22 -15.50
C ASN A 119 -6.09 -13.50 -14.87
N GLY A 120 -6.00 -14.57 -14.09
CA GLY A 120 -4.79 -15.01 -13.41
C GLY A 120 -5.08 -16.16 -12.46
N GLU A 121 -4.05 -16.60 -11.74
CA GLU A 121 -4.16 -17.65 -10.73
C GLU A 121 -4.90 -17.16 -9.48
N ASP A 122 -5.52 -18.09 -8.75
CA ASP A 122 -6.12 -17.76 -7.46
C ASP A 122 -5.07 -17.66 -6.36
N ASN A 123 -4.36 -16.55 -6.36
CA ASN A 123 -3.38 -16.23 -5.34
C ASN A 123 -3.41 -14.75 -4.96
N GLY A 124 -2.66 -14.39 -3.93
CA GLY A 124 -2.62 -13.02 -3.43
C GLY A 124 -1.95 -12.01 -4.36
N ALA A 125 -1.20 -12.44 -5.39
CA ALA A 125 -0.51 -11.54 -6.31
C ALA A 125 -1.38 -11.10 -7.49
N THR A 126 -2.46 -11.82 -7.78
CA THR A 126 -3.33 -11.53 -8.93
C THR A 126 -4.11 -10.25 -8.70
N ARG A 127 -4.00 -9.32 -9.64
CA ARG A 127 -4.74 -8.05 -9.59
C ARG A 127 -6.19 -8.24 -9.97
N LEU A 128 -7.06 -7.51 -9.30
CA LEU A 128 -8.47 -7.40 -9.69
C LEU A 128 -8.64 -6.38 -10.82
N TRP A 129 -9.74 -6.46 -11.55
CA TRP A 129 -10.03 -5.63 -12.73
C TRP A 129 -9.94 -4.12 -12.47
N TRP A 130 -10.21 -3.68 -11.26
CA TRP A 130 -10.14 -2.28 -10.84
C TRP A 130 -8.75 -1.85 -10.33
N ASP A 131 -7.84 -2.80 -10.09
CA ASP A 131 -6.50 -2.55 -9.58
C ASP A 131 -5.53 -2.22 -10.74
N CYS A 132 -5.73 -1.05 -11.32
CA CYS A 132 -5.06 -0.61 -12.55
C CYS A 132 -4.00 0.47 -12.33
N ASN A 133 -3.60 0.76 -11.08
CA ASN A 133 -2.62 1.81 -10.83
C ASN A 133 -1.26 1.47 -11.48
N PRO A 134 -0.77 2.27 -12.45
CA PRO A 134 0.49 2.01 -13.14
C PRO A 134 1.72 2.24 -12.25
N ASN A 135 1.57 3.01 -11.18
CA ASN A 135 2.66 3.30 -10.23
C ASN A 135 2.92 2.13 -9.27
N VAL A 136 2.02 1.17 -9.22
CA VAL A 136 2.16 -0.06 -8.43
C VAL A 136 2.53 -1.18 -9.39
N LYS A 137 3.84 -1.42 -9.53
CA LYS A 137 4.40 -2.43 -10.44
C LYS A 137 5.02 -3.56 -9.66
#